data_b9cd73c0782d55707d5a72a64bdf0ed9
#
_entry.id   b9cd73c0782d55707d5a72a64bdf0ed9
#
_cell.length_a   1.000
_cell.length_b   1.000
_cell.length_c   1.000
_cell.angle_alpha   90.00
_cell.angle_beta   90.00
_cell.angle_gamma   90.00
#
_symmetry.space_group_name_H-M   'P 1'
#
loop_
_entity.id
_entity.type
_entity.pdbx_description
1 polymer ?
#
loop_
_entity_poly.entity_id
_entity_poly.type
_entity_poly.pdbx_seq_one_letter_code
_entity_poly.pdbx_strand_id
1 'polypeptide(L)'
;SSTGMDFASEMVIKASVFGLKISEVPTTLSPDGRSRPPHLRSWRDGWLHLKLLLTLAPYWLFFYPGIALVGFGTIAFTRLMLGPVNIGSVSFDVASLVLASALILIGTQMIWFHLLARLFSVRAGQLPTSASFEKLRARINVDNACIVGGALLVCSLLSLVAAVGYWGKLGFGDLDAGVIVRAASVVVISASLGIQAITSGFLWGLLEQKIKSTEPASVRDAQLAPDFSVT
;
A
#
# COMPACT_ATOMS: atom_id res chain seq x y z
N SER A 1 -14.05 -16.28 -7.97
CA SER A 1 -13.75 -17.72 -7.78
C SER A 1 -12.91 -18.19 -8.96
N SER A 2 -11.75 -18.74 -8.68
CA SER A 2 -10.90 -19.34 -9.70
C SER A 2 -11.54 -20.64 -10.17
N THR A 3 -11.47 -20.89 -11.49
CA THR A 3 -12.01 -22.14 -12.10
C THR A 3 -10.90 -23.16 -12.40
N GLY A 4 -9.67 -22.93 -11.91
CA GLY A 4 -8.48 -23.72 -12.20
C GLY A 4 -7.89 -24.42 -10.97
N MET A 5 -6.61 -24.79 -11.08
CA MET A 5 -5.81 -25.43 -10.00
C MET A 5 -5.74 -24.58 -8.72
N ASP A 6 -5.95 -23.27 -8.84
CA ASP A 6 -5.92 -22.32 -7.72
C ASP A 6 -7.13 -22.44 -6.79
N PHE A 7 -8.21 -23.12 -7.23
CA PHE A 7 -9.45 -23.25 -6.47
C PHE A 7 -9.23 -23.93 -5.11
N ALA A 8 -8.47 -25.01 -5.08
CA ALA A 8 -8.23 -25.77 -3.85
C ALA A 8 -7.49 -24.90 -2.81
N SER A 9 -6.48 -24.16 -3.24
CA SER A 9 -5.73 -23.25 -2.37
C SER A 9 -6.55 -22.05 -1.95
N GLU A 10 -7.34 -21.47 -2.85
CA GLU A 10 -8.27 -20.39 -2.54
C GLU A 10 -9.28 -20.82 -1.48
N MET A 11 -9.82 -22.02 -1.60
CA MET A 11 -10.78 -22.59 -0.65
C MET A 11 -10.19 -22.73 0.75
N VAL A 12 -8.98 -23.33 0.88
CA VAL A 12 -8.31 -23.53 2.17
C VAL A 12 -7.94 -22.19 2.81
N ILE A 13 -7.38 -21.26 2.02
CA ILE A 13 -7.01 -19.94 2.53
C ILE A 13 -8.25 -19.17 2.98
N LYS A 14 -9.33 -19.16 2.20
CA LYS A 14 -10.58 -18.50 2.59
C LYS A 14 -11.18 -19.15 3.83
N ALA A 15 -11.21 -20.48 3.92
CA ALA A 15 -11.69 -21.18 5.11
C ALA A 15 -10.91 -20.75 6.37
N SER A 16 -9.58 -20.67 6.28
CA SER A 16 -8.71 -20.19 7.37
C SER A 16 -8.97 -18.72 7.71
N VAL A 17 -9.05 -17.85 6.70
CA VAL A 17 -9.25 -16.39 6.87
C VAL A 17 -10.63 -16.07 7.48
N PHE A 18 -11.66 -16.83 7.13
CA PHE A 18 -13.00 -16.69 7.69
C PHE A 18 -13.21 -17.50 9.00
N GLY A 19 -12.16 -18.15 9.51
CA GLY A 19 -12.23 -18.89 10.77
C GLY A 19 -13.13 -20.12 10.72
N LEU A 20 -13.31 -20.72 9.55
CA LEU A 20 -14.10 -21.94 9.40
C LEU A 20 -13.36 -23.12 10.03
N LYS A 21 -14.10 -24.07 10.59
CA LYS A 21 -13.54 -25.30 11.12
C LYS A 21 -13.07 -26.18 9.95
N ILE A 22 -11.77 -26.45 9.90
CA ILE A 22 -11.15 -27.32 8.91
C ILE A 22 -10.87 -28.67 9.59
N SER A 23 -11.30 -29.77 8.97
CA SER A 23 -11.00 -31.13 9.39
C SER A 23 -10.19 -31.83 8.30
N GLU A 24 -9.11 -32.47 8.71
CA GLU A 24 -8.27 -33.28 7.81
C GLU A 24 -8.64 -34.75 7.97
N VAL A 25 -8.82 -35.42 6.85
CA VAL A 25 -9.09 -36.85 6.79
C VAL A 25 -7.93 -37.52 6.07
N PRO A 26 -7.28 -38.52 6.70
CA PRO A 26 -6.21 -39.26 6.05
C PRO A 26 -6.77 -40.00 4.83
N THR A 27 -6.10 -39.83 3.68
CA THR A 27 -6.45 -40.50 2.46
C THR A 27 -5.21 -41.11 1.80
N THR A 28 -5.38 -42.19 1.06
CA THR A 28 -4.31 -42.82 0.30
C THR A 28 -4.31 -42.30 -1.13
N LEU A 29 -3.13 -41.93 -1.62
CA LEU A 29 -2.94 -41.52 -3.00
C LEU A 29 -2.49 -42.75 -3.82
N SER A 30 -3.31 -43.15 -4.77
CA SER A 30 -2.92 -44.20 -5.73
C SER A 30 -2.12 -43.58 -6.87
N PRO A 31 -1.13 -44.32 -7.44
CA PRO A 31 -0.38 -43.86 -8.60
C PRO A 31 -1.33 -43.53 -9.75
N ASP A 32 -1.06 -42.40 -10.41
CA ASP A 32 -1.83 -41.96 -11.57
C ASP A 32 -1.59 -42.93 -12.74
N GLY A 33 -2.63 -43.67 -13.14
CA GLY A 33 -2.57 -44.61 -14.28
C GLY A 33 -2.56 -43.94 -15.65
N ARG A 34 -2.28 -42.64 -15.73
CA ARG A 34 -2.28 -41.86 -16.97
C ARG A 34 -0.96 -42.03 -17.73
N SER A 35 -1.04 -42.35 -19.01
CA SER A 35 0.12 -42.35 -19.92
C SER A 35 0.45 -40.95 -20.47
N ARG A 36 -0.30 -39.89 -20.10
CA ARG A 36 -0.09 -38.53 -20.58
C ARG A 36 0.80 -37.72 -19.63
N PRO A 37 1.67 -36.85 -20.16
CA PRO A 37 2.41 -35.90 -19.29
C PRO A 37 1.42 -35.03 -18.51
N PRO A 38 1.81 -34.61 -17.29
CA PRO A 38 0.94 -33.78 -16.44
C PRO A 38 0.61 -32.47 -17.16
N HIS A 39 -0.67 -32.06 -17.11
CA HIS A 39 -1.14 -30.80 -17.68
C HIS A 39 -0.62 -29.56 -16.94
N LEU A 40 0.11 -29.78 -15.85
CA LEU A 40 0.65 -28.72 -15.01
C LEU A 40 1.80 -28.01 -15.73
N ARG A 41 1.60 -26.74 -16.03
CA ARG A 41 2.66 -25.83 -16.51
C ARG A 41 3.27 -25.17 -15.29
N SER A 42 4.30 -25.79 -14.72
CA SER A 42 4.87 -25.44 -13.41
C SER A 42 5.14 -23.95 -13.23
N TRP A 43 5.67 -23.26 -14.25
CA TRP A 43 5.94 -21.83 -14.18
C TRP A 43 4.67 -20.97 -14.21
N ARG A 44 3.76 -21.24 -15.13
CA ARG A 44 2.52 -20.50 -15.29
C ARG A 44 1.58 -20.70 -14.09
N ASP A 45 1.43 -21.94 -13.68
CA ASP A 45 0.52 -22.31 -12.60
C ASP A 45 1.11 -21.88 -11.25
N GLY A 46 2.43 -21.96 -11.07
CA GLY A 46 3.15 -21.41 -9.94
C GLY A 46 3.02 -19.90 -9.84
N TRP A 47 3.08 -19.18 -10.96
CA TRP A 47 2.85 -17.74 -11.00
C TRP A 47 1.43 -17.36 -10.61
N LEU A 48 0.42 -18.08 -11.14
CA LEU A 48 -0.99 -17.86 -10.78
C LEU A 48 -1.22 -18.09 -9.27
N HIS A 49 -0.61 -19.15 -8.74
CA HIS A 49 -0.68 -19.47 -7.31
C HIS A 49 -0.01 -18.40 -6.45
N LEU A 50 1.19 -17.97 -6.82
CA LEU A 50 1.87 -16.86 -6.16
C LEU A 50 1.02 -15.59 -6.19
N LYS A 51 0.45 -15.24 -7.34
CA LYS A 51 -0.42 -14.08 -7.49
C LYS A 51 -1.65 -14.16 -6.56
N LEU A 52 -2.25 -15.34 -6.43
CA LEU A 52 -3.37 -15.57 -5.51
C LEU A 52 -2.93 -15.33 -4.06
N LEU A 53 -1.81 -15.93 -3.64
CA LEU A 53 -1.26 -15.77 -2.29
C LEU A 53 -0.95 -14.30 -1.99
N LEU A 54 -0.34 -13.58 -2.93
CA LEU A 54 -0.01 -12.17 -2.78
C LEU A 54 -1.27 -11.29 -2.67
N THR A 55 -2.34 -11.66 -3.39
CA THR A 55 -3.62 -10.95 -3.32
C THR A 55 -4.32 -11.15 -1.97
N LEU A 56 -4.21 -12.36 -1.40
CA LEU A 56 -4.85 -12.70 -0.13
C LEU A 56 -4.01 -12.34 1.11
N ALA A 57 -2.69 -12.12 0.95
CA ALA A 57 -1.79 -11.77 2.03
C ALA A 57 -1.03 -10.43 1.79
N PRO A 58 -1.74 -9.30 1.58
CA PRO A 58 -1.10 -8.02 1.24
C PRO A 58 -0.22 -7.45 2.36
N TYR A 59 -0.37 -7.93 3.61
CA TYR A 59 0.46 -7.51 4.75
C TYR A 59 1.93 -7.86 4.57
N TRP A 60 2.22 -9.12 4.22
CA TRP A 60 3.59 -9.61 4.10
C TRP A 60 4.32 -9.02 2.90
N LEU A 61 3.58 -8.74 1.82
CA LEU A 61 4.19 -8.26 0.59
C LEU A 61 4.41 -6.75 0.58
N PHE A 62 3.47 -5.98 1.13
CA PHE A 62 3.49 -4.53 0.99
C PHE A 62 3.62 -3.79 2.31
N PHE A 63 2.92 -4.24 3.37
CA PHE A 63 2.87 -3.48 4.61
C PHE A 63 4.19 -3.58 5.39
N TYR A 64 4.67 -4.79 5.69
CA TYR A 64 5.90 -4.95 6.45
C TYR A 64 7.14 -4.42 5.73
N PRO A 65 7.38 -4.74 4.44
CA PRO A 65 8.48 -4.13 3.71
C PRO A 65 8.34 -2.61 3.60
N GLY A 66 7.11 -2.11 3.39
CA GLY A 66 6.84 -0.67 3.34
C GLY A 66 7.24 0.04 4.63
N ILE A 67 6.84 -0.47 5.80
CA ILE A 67 7.25 0.09 7.10
C ILE A 67 8.76 0.02 7.29
N ALA A 68 9.39 -1.10 6.93
CA ALA A 68 10.83 -1.26 7.06
C ALA A 68 11.58 -0.23 6.18
N LEU A 69 11.14 -0.03 4.93
CA LEU A 69 11.72 0.96 4.03
C LEU A 69 11.52 2.39 4.53
N VAL A 70 10.33 2.75 4.98
CA VAL A 70 10.06 4.08 5.56
C VAL A 70 10.90 4.29 6.82
N GLY A 71 10.94 3.32 7.72
CA GLY A 71 11.70 3.42 8.97
C GLY A 71 13.20 3.60 8.73
N PHE A 72 13.80 2.67 7.95
CA PHE A 72 15.21 2.75 7.60
C PHE A 72 15.52 4.01 6.79
N GLY A 73 14.71 4.33 5.79
CA GLY A 73 14.86 5.52 4.96
C GLY A 73 14.81 6.81 5.80
N THR A 74 13.86 6.92 6.74
CA THR A 74 13.73 8.10 7.61
C THR A 74 14.93 8.25 8.55
N ILE A 75 15.41 7.16 9.15
CA ILE A 75 16.59 7.19 10.02
C ILE A 75 17.82 7.63 9.21
N ALA A 76 18.05 7.01 8.05
CA ALA A 76 19.18 7.34 7.18
C ALA A 76 19.08 8.79 6.67
N PHE A 77 17.90 9.21 6.21
CA PHE A 77 17.65 10.57 5.74
C PHE A 77 17.96 11.60 6.81
N THR A 78 17.38 11.45 7.99
CA THR A 78 17.58 12.38 9.11
C THR A 78 19.07 12.45 9.51
N ARG A 79 19.76 11.30 9.54
CA ARG A 79 21.18 11.27 9.88
C ARG A 79 22.06 11.96 8.83
N LEU A 80 21.76 11.75 7.54
CA LEU A 80 22.52 12.33 6.42
C LEU A 80 22.20 13.81 6.19
N MET A 81 21.04 14.29 6.62
CA MET A 81 20.73 15.72 6.65
C MET A 81 21.63 16.51 7.60
N LEU A 82 22.11 15.88 8.67
CA LEU A 82 23.02 16.51 9.64
C LEU A 82 24.48 16.57 9.16
N GLY A 83 24.82 15.84 8.10
CA GLY A 83 26.16 15.81 7.51
C GLY A 83 26.57 14.41 7.05
N PRO A 84 27.72 14.30 6.37
CA PRO A 84 28.23 13.02 5.89
C PRO A 84 28.51 12.04 7.04
N VAL A 85 28.36 10.74 6.74
CA VAL A 85 28.65 9.65 7.67
C VAL A 85 29.79 8.82 7.11
N ASN A 86 30.90 8.75 7.84
CA ASN A 86 32.05 7.95 7.46
C ASN A 86 32.05 6.64 8.26
N ILE A 87 32.05 5.51 7.55
CA ILE A 87 32.19 4.18 8.15
C ILE A 87 33.42 3.50 7.50
N GLY A 88 34.50 3.45 8.26
CA GLY A 88 35.79 2.99 7.75
C GLY A 88 36.26 3.87 6.59
N SER A 89 36.50 3.29 5.42
CA SER A 89 36.96 4.00 4.22
C SER A 89 35.81 4.49 3.33
N VAL A 90 34.55 4.25 3.72
CA VAL A 90 33.37 4.60 2.92
C VAL A 90 32.70 5.84 3.50
N SER A 91 32.51 6.86 2.66
CA SER A 91 31.76 8.08 3.00
C SER A 91 30.36 8.03 2.41
N PHE A 92 29.37 8.07 3.28
CA PHE A 92 27.95 8.18 2.92
C PHE A 92 27.55 9.65 2.99
N ASP A 93 27.20 10.23 1.86
CA ASP A 93 26.79 11.64 1.79
C ASP A 93 25.60 11.80 0.83
N VAL A 94 25.68 12.67 -0.11
CA VAL A 94 24.63 13.14 -1.03
C VAL A 94 23.95 11.99 -1.79
N ALA A 95 24.74 11.07 -2.37
CA ALA A 95 24.18 9.93 -3.09
C ALA A 95 23.33 9.04 -2.16
N SER A 96 23.81 8.80 -0.95
CA SER A 96 23.10 8.02 0.06
C SER A 96 21.84 8.73 0.57
N LEU A 97 21.84 10.06 0.62
CA LEU A 97 20.68 10.87 0.96
C LEU A 97 19.56 10.70 -0.09
N VAL A 98 19.92 10.72 -1.38
CA VAL A 98 18.96 10.49 -2.47
C VAL A 98 18.35 9.07 -2.37
N LEU A 99 19.18 8.05 -2.10
CA LEU A 99 18.68 6.69 -1.87
C LEU A 99 17.76 6.60 -0.66
N ALA A 100 18.12 7.24 0.45
CA ALA A 100 17.26 7.30 1.64
C ALA A 100 15.91 7.96 1.33
N SER A 101 15.90 9.02 0.52
CA SER A 101 14.71 9.67 0.02
C SER A 101 13.82 8.72 -0.79
N ALA A 102 14.44 7.97 -1.70
CA ALA A 102 13.74 6.98 -2.52
C ALA A 102 13.11 5.86 -1.66
N LEU A 103 13.81 5.39 -0.62
CA LEU A 103 13.28 4.38 0.31
C LEU A 103 12.01 4.88 1.03
N ILE A 104 11.99 6.14 1.47
CA ILE A 104 10.81 6.75 2.09
C ILE A 104 9.63 6.77 1.10
N LEU A 105 9.87 7.22 -0.13
CA LEU A 105 8.83 7.34 -1.14
C LEU A 105 8.27 5.97 -1.55
N ILE A 106 9.14 5.00 -1.83
CA ILE A 106 8.75 3.64 -2.21
C ILE A 106 8.00 2.96 -1.05
N GLY A 107 8.54 3.05 0.17
CA GLY A 107 7.91 2.46 1.35
C GLY A 107 6.52 3.04 1.62
N THR A 108 6.36 4.36 1.50
CA THR A 108 5.05 5.03 1.64
C THR A 108 4.08 4.58 0.55
N GLN A 109 4.55 4.44 -0.69
CA GLN A 109 3.73 3.93 -1.80
C GLN A 109 3.27 2.49 -1.55
N MET A 110 4.14 1.64 -1.00
CA MET A 110 3.79 0.25 -0.65
C MET A 110 2.72 0.21 0.47
N ILE A 111 2.84 1.08 1.46
CA ILE A 111 1.83 1.19 2.53
C ILE A 111 0.47 1.62 1.97
N TRP A 112 0.43 2.65 1.12
CA TRP A 112 -0.81 3.09 0.47
C TRP A 112 -1.41 1.99 -0.40
N PHE A 113 -0.58 1.29 -1.19
CA PHE A 113 -1.05 0.18 -2.00
C PHE A 113 -1.66 -0.94 -1.14
N HIS A 114 -1.00 -1.29 -0.02
CA HIS A 114 -1.56 -2.25 0.94
C HIS A 114 -2.94 -1.83 1.46
N LEU A 115 -3.08 -0.56 1.88
CA LEU A 115 -4.34 -0.05 2.42
C LEU A 115 -5.47 -0.10 1.39
N LEU A 116 -5.20 0.32 0.16
CA LEU A 116 -6.15 0.30 -0.96
C LEU A 116 -6.53 -1.13 -1.35
N ALA A 117 -5.55 -2.04 -1.46
CA ALA A 117 -5.77 -3.45 -1.76
C ALA A 117 -6.63 -4.12 -0.68
N ARG A 118 -6.36 -3.82 0.59
CA ARG A 118 -7.15 -4.34 1.71
C ARG A 118 -8.58 -3.80 1.69
N LEU A 119 -8.77 -2.49 1.46
CA LEU A 119 -10.10 -1.90 1.31
C LEU A 119 -10.89 -2.60 0.20
N PHE A 120 -10.27 -2.78 -0.95
CA PHE A 120 -10.87 -3.48 -2.07
C PHE A 120 -11.25 -4.92 -1.71
N SER A 121 -10.34 -5.69 -1.10
CA SER A 121 -10.58 -7.10 -0.75
C SER A 121 -11.68 -7.27 0.30
N VAL A 122 -11.73 -6.39 1.31
CA VAL A 122 -12.82 -6.39 2.30
C VAL A 122 -14.16 -6.07 1.64
N ARG A 123 -14.17 -5.06 0.76
CA ARG A 123 -15.38 -4.65 0.04
C ARG A 123 -15.87 -5.69 -0.96
N ALA A 124 -14.94 -6.41 -1.60
CA ALA A 124 -15.27 -7.52 -2.50
C ALA A 124 -15.70 -8.80 -1.75
N GLY A 125 -15.79 -8.78 -0.41
CA GLY A 125 -16.16 -9.94 0.39
C GLY A 125 -15.09 -11.05 0.40
N GLN A 126 -13.87 -10.74 0.02
CA GLN A 126 -12.75 -11.70 -0.02
C GLN A 126 -12.02 -11.82 1.31
N LEU A 127 -12.06 -10.78 2.13
CA LEU A 127 -11.43 -10.72 3.44
C LEU A 127 -12.42 -10.24 4.50
N PRO A 128 -12.36 -10.80 5.73
CA PRO A 128 -13.17 -10.31 6.83
C PRO A 128 -12.68 -8.93 7.30
N THR A 129 -13.59 -8.13 7.82
CA THR A 129 -13.27 -6.88 8.50
C THR A 129 -12.60 -7.17 9.83
N SER A 130 -11.61 -6.36 10.21
CA SER A 130 -11.03 -6.39 11.55
C SER A 130 -11.29 -5.07 12.27
N ALA A 131 -11.48 -5.11 13.59
CA ALA A 131 -11.74 -3.92 14.40
C ALA A 131 -10.63 -2.84 14.24
N SER A 132 -9.38 -3.26 14.08
CA SER A 132 -8.25 -2.34 13.83
C SER A 132 -8.36 -1.68 12.46
N PHE A 133 -8.79 -2.41 11.44
CA PHE A 133 -8.98 -1.86 10.10
C PHE A 133 -10.15 -0.88 10.05
N GLU A 134 -11.27 -1.17 10.73
CA GLU A 134 -12.41 -0.25 10.80
C GLU A 134 -12.04 1.06 11.52
N LYS A 135 -11.24 1.01 12.59
CA LYS A 135 -10.72 2.22 13.25
C LYS A 135 -9.83 3.05 12.33
N LEU A 136 -8.97 2.38 11.54
CA LEU A 136 -8.11 3.06 10.58
C LEU A 136 -8.94 3.65 9.44
N ARG A 137 -9.89 2.90 8.92
CA ARG A 137 -10.83 3.33 7.89
C ARG A 137 -11.62 4.58 8.27
N ALA A 138 -12.07 4.66 9.52
CA ALA A 138 -12.78 5.83 10.03
C ALA A 138 -11.92 7.12 10.04
N ARG A 139 -10.59 6.99 10.04
CA ARG A 139 -9.64 8.13 10.02
C ARG A 139 -9.19 8.52 8.62
N ILE A 140 -9.19 7.58 7.69
CA ILE A 140 -8.77 7.81 6.31
C ILE A 140 -10.01 8.24 5.52
N ASN A 141 -10.12 9.53 5.25
CA ASN A 141 -11.12 10.09 4.35
C ASN A 141 -10.44 11.06 3.37
N VAL A 142 -11.13 11.44 2.32
CA VAL A 142 -10.61 12.36 1.28
C VAL A 142 -10.19 13.69 1.89
N ASP A 143 -10.98 14.23 2.82
CA ASP A 143 -10.71 15.53 3.43
C ASP A 143 -9.42 15.53 4.23
N ASN A 144 -9.20 14.52 5.09
CA ASN A 144 -7.97 14.39 5.85
C ASN A 144 -6.75 14.17 4.93
N ALA A 145 -6.90 13.39 3.87
CA ALA A 145 -5.83 13.18 2.90
C ALA A 145 -5.49 14.48 2.16
N CYS A 146 -6.48 15.27 1.78
CA CYS A 146 -6.28 16.59 1.16
C CYS A 146 -5.62 17.58 2.13
N ILE A 147 -6.03 17.60 3.40
CA ILE A 147 -5.41 18.48 4.43
C ILE A 147 -3.95 18.12 4.63
N VAL A 148 -3.64 16.82 4.87
CA VAL A 148 -2.27 16.36 5.09
C VAL A 148 -1.42 16.57 3.83
N GLY A 149 -1.94 16.18 2.67
CA GLY A 149 -1.25 16.34 1.39
C GLY A 149 -1.04 17.81 1.03
N GLY A 150 -2.05 18.66 1.24
CA GLY A 150 -1.95 20.10 1.05
C GLY A 150 -0.91 20.76 1.98
N ALA A 151 -0.89 20.37 3.26
CA ALA A 151 0.13 20.84 4.21
C ALA A 151 1.56 20.46 3.78
N LEU A 152 1.75 19.25 3.27
CA LEU A 152 3.04 18.79 2.74
C LEU A 152 3.44 19.56 1.47
N LEU A 153 2.50 19.87 0.58
CA LEU A 153 2.77 20.70 -0.60
C LEU A 153 3.14 22.13 -0.22
N VAL A 154 2.45 22.72 0.76
CA VAL A 154 2.81 24.04 1.31
C VAL A 154 4.21 23.99 1.94
N CYS A 155 4.52 22.97 2.73
CA CYS A 155 5.86 22.77 3.29
C CYS A 155 6.93 22.67 2.19
N SER A 156 6.65 21.93 1.10
CA SER A 156 7.54 21.83 -0.05
C SER A 156 7.77 23.21 -0.70
N LEU A 157 6.70 23.96 -0.93
CA LEU A 157 6.80 25.30 -1.52
C LEU A 157 7.61 26.27 -0.64
N LEU A 158 7.35 26.26 0.67
CA LEU A 158 8.11 27.08 1.63
C LEU A 158 9.59 26.72 1.66
N SER A 159 9.87 25.40 1.61
CA SER A 159 11.25 24.90 1.55
C SER A 159 11.97 25.34 0.25
N LEU A 160 11.24 25.30 -0.87
CA LEU A 160 11.77 25.79 -2.15
C LEU A 160 12.06 27.29 -2.12
N VAL A 161 11.10 28.08 -1.63
CA VAL A 161 11.27 29.53 -1.50
C VAL A 161 12.44 29.88 -0.56
N ALA A 162 12.58 29.17 0.56
CA ALA A 162 13.70 29.34 1.47
C ALA A 162 15.04 28.99 0.80
N ALA A 163 15.10 27.89 0.04
CA ALA A 163 16.31 27.49 -0.69
C ALA A 163 16.72 28.53 -1.75
N VAL A 164 15.76 29.03 -2.54
CA VAL A 164 16.00 30.08 -3.54
C VAL A 164 16.40 31.40 -2.87
N GLY A 165 15.71 31.76 -1.77
CA GLY A 165 16.04 32.96 -1.00
C GLY A 165 17.46 32.91 -0.38
N TYR A 166 17.87 31.74 0.08
CA TYR A 166 19.25 31.52 0.55
C TYR A 166 20.26 31.70 -0.59
N TRP A 167 20.00 31.12 -1.77
CA TRP A 167 20.85 31.28 -2.95
C TRP A 167 20.93 32.74 -3.42
N GLY A 168 19.79 33.46 -3.39
CA GLY A 168 19.77 34.89 -3.72
C GLY A 168 20.63 35.75 -2.78
N LYS A 169 20.68 35.42 -1.48
CA LYS A 169 21.56 36.10 -0.52
C LYS A 169 23.05 35.90 -0.82
N LEU A 170 23.42 34.82 -1.51
CA LEU A 170 24.78 34.52 -1.98
C LEU A 170 25.07 35.13 -3.35
N GLY A 171 24.21 36.01 -3.86
CA GLY A 171 24.37 36.65 -5.16
C GLY A 171 24.19 35.72 -6.35
N PHE A 172 23.46 34.60 -6.17
CA PHE A 172 23.27 33.54 -7.19
C PHE A 172 24.57 32.90 -7.69
N GLY A 173 25.62 32.93 -6.87
CA GLY A 173 26.90 32.30 -7.17
C GLY A 173 26.87 30.78 -7.02
N ASP A 174 28.05 30.15 -7.14
CA ASP A 174 28.20 28.70 -6.99
C ASP A 174 27.86 28.25 -5.57
N LEU A 175 27.03 27.23 -5.48
CA LEU A 175 26.66 26.56 -4.23
C LEU A 175 27.37 25.21 -4.12
N ASP A 176 27.69 24.84 -2.90
CA ASP A 176 28.14 23.49 -2.59
C ASP A 176 27.06 22.45 -2.97
N ALA A 177 27.48 21.43 -3.71
CA ALA A 177 26.56 20.39 -4.20
C ALA A 177 25.81 19.69 -3.05
N GLY A 178 26.43 19.54 -1.89
CA GLY A 178 25.81 18.97 -0.73
C GLY A 178 24.65 19.80 -0.19
N VAL A 179 24.78 21.13 -0.20
CA VAL A 179 23.70 22.04 0.23
C VAL A 179 22.52 21.98 -0.74
N ILE A 180 22.82 22.02 -2.06
CA ILE A 180 21.78 21.95 -3.10
C ILE A 180 20.96 20.67 -2.97
N VAL A 181 21.62 19.51 -2.89
CA VAL A 181 20.92 18.23 -2.87
C VAL A 181 20.16 18.02 -1.55
N ARG A 182 20.69 18.46 -0.42
CA ARG A 182 19.95 18.41 0.86
C ARG A 182 18.65 19.24 0.78
N ALA A 183 18.74 20.48 0.31
CA ALA A 183 17.57 21.35 0.13
C ALA A 183 16.57 20.75 -0.87
N ALA A 184 17.04 20.32 -2.03
CA ALA A 184 16.21 19.69 -3.06
C ALA A 184 15.53 18.40 -2.55
N SER A 185 16.21 17.58 -1.75
CA SER A 185 15.65 16.35 -1.21
C SER A 185 14.44 16.62 -0.31
N VAL A 186 14.48 17.66 0.52
CA VAL A 186 13.33 18.06 1.38
C VAL A 186 12.15 18.48 0.50
N VAL A 187 12.41 19.30 -0.53
CA VAL A 187 11.36 19.77 -1.47
C VAL A 187 10.73 18.59 -2.19
N VAL A 188 11.54 17.69 -2.75
CA VAL A 188 11.05 16.54 -3.53
C VAL A 188 10.28 15.55 -2.67
N ILE A 189 10.78 15.19 -1.48
CA ILE A 189 10.08 14.27 -0.59
C ILE A 189 8.73 14.84 -0.17
N SER A 190 8.70 16.08 0.32
CA SER A 190 7.44 16.68 0.81
C SER A 190 6.43 16.86 -0.31
N ALA A 191 6.85 17.28 -1.51
CA ALA A 191 5.98 17.35 -2.67
C ALA A 191 5.42 15.97 -3.06
N SER A 192 6.30 14.97 -3.18
CA SER A 192 5.91 13.63 -3.58
C SER A 192 4.97 12.97 -2.56
N LEU A 193 5.26 13.08 -1.27
CA LEU A 193 4.37 12.55 -0.21
C LEU A 193 3.03 13.30 -0.19
N GLY A 194 3.02 14.61 -0.44
CA GLY A 194 1.80 15.40 -0.54
C GLY A 194 0.91 14.93 -1.69
N ILE A 195 1.48 14.75 -2.88
CA ILE A 195 0.76 14.23 -4.06
C ILE A 195 0.28 12.80 -3.80
N GLN A 196 1.12 11.93 -3.23
CA GLN A 196 0.72 10.56 -2.89
C GLN A 196 -0.46 10.52 -1.91
N ALA A 197 -0.44 11.36 -0.88
CA ALA A 197 -1.52 11.43 0.10
C ALA A 197 -2.85 11.85 -0.56
N ILE A 198 -2.83 12.89 -1.38
CA ILE A 198 -4.03 13.38 -2.07
C ILE A 198 -4.56 12.30 -3.04
N THR A 199 -3.72 11.81 -3.94
CA THR A 199 -4.14 10.83 -4.96
C THR A 199 -4.63 9.52 -4.35
N SER A 200 -3.95 9.02 -3.31
CA SER A 200 -4.36 7.81 -2.60
C SER A 200 -5.64 8.03 -1.79
N GLY A 201 -5.82 9.22 -1.21
CA GLY A 201 -7.05 9.60 -0.52
C GLY A 201 -8.26 9.67 -1.46
N PHE A 202 -8.10 10.26 -2.65
CA PHE A 202 -9.14 10.23 -3.67
C PHE A 202 -9.47 8.82 -4.15
N LEU A 203 -8.45 7.99 -4.40
CA LEU A 203 -8.67 6.61 -4.79
C LEU A 203 -9.37 5.80 -3.69
N TRP A 204 -9.03 6.06 -2.43
CA TRP A 204 -9.74 5.50 -1.27
C TRP A 204 -11.21 5.88 -1.29
N GLY A 205 -11.54 7.17 -1.46
CA GLY A 205 -12.91 7.67 -1.53
C GLY A 205 -13.71 7.06 -2.69
N LEU A 206 -13.10 6.92 -3.86
CA LEU A 206 -13.72 6.28 -5.02
C LEU A 206 -14.04 4.79 -4.76
N LEU A 207 -13.09 4.07 -4.16
CA LEU A 207 -13.33 2.68 -3.78
C LEU A 207 -14.45 2.59 -2.75
N GLU A 208 -14.55 3.53 -1.84
CA GLU A 208 -15.59 3.55 -0.82
C GLU A 208 -16.99 3.84 -1.38
N GLN A 209 -17.12 4.73 -2.37
CA GLN A 209 -18.40 5.10 -2.98
C GLN A 209 -18.97 4.01 -3.91
N LYS A 210 -18.13 3.35 -4.69
CA LYS A 210 -18.57 2.42 -5.75
C LYS A 210 -19.42 1.25 -5.25
N ILE A 211 -19.38 0.92 -3.97
CA ILE A 211 -20.10 -0.21 -3.39
C ILE A 211 -21.46 0.18 -2.81
N LYS A 212 -21.68 1.45 -2.47
CA LYS A 212 -23.02 1.94 -2.09
C LYS A 212 -24.03 1.84 -3.24
N SER A 213 -23.58 1.84 -4.49
CA SER A 213 -24.42 1.75 -5.68
C SER A 213 -24.70 0.33 -6.19
N THR A 214 -24.11 -0.71 -5.59
CA THR A 214 -24.24 -2.10 -6.02
C THR A 214 -25.23 -2.90 -5.16
N GLU A 215 -25.88 -2.28 -4.21
CA GLU A 215 -27.01 -2.90 -3.52
C GLU A 215 -28.15 -3.10 -4.53
N PRO A 216 -28.56 -4.35 -4.83
CA PRO A 216 -29.62 -4.59 -5.81
C PRO A 216 -30.88 -3.83 -5.41
N ALA A 217 -31.51 -3.17 -6.37
CA ALA A 217 -32.77 -2.42 -6.18
C ALA A 217 -33.84 -3.26 -5.44
N SER A 218 -33.82 -4.57 -5.66
CA SER A 218 -34.69 -5.56 -4.99
C SER A 218 -34.56 -5.62 -3.46
N VAL A 219 -33.36 -5.34 -2.90
CA VAL A 219 -33.16 -5.32 -1.43
C VAL A 219 -33.64 -4.00 -0.85
N ARG A 220 -33.44 -2.90 -1.57
CA ARG A 220 -33.91 -1.57 -1.16
C ARG A 220 -35.43 -1.48 -1.17
N ASP A 221 -36.07 -2.09 -2.19
CA ASP A 221 -37.53 -2.11 -2.33
C ASP A 221 -38.17 -3.03 -1.29
N ALA A 222 -37.51 -4.12 -0.89
CA ALA A 222 -37.97 -4.99 0.18
C ALA A 222 -37.92 -4.33 1.57
N GLN A 223 -36.99 -3.39 1.80
CA GLN A 223 -36.92 -2.65 3.07
C GLN A 223 -37.92 -1.47 3.12
N LEU A 224 -38.41 -1.02 1.98
CA LEU A 224 -39.41 0.06 1.87
C LEU A 224 -40.84 -0.46 1.76
N ALA A 225 -41.02 -1.78 1.67
CA ALA A 225 -42.38 -2.36 1.69
C ALA A 225 -43.03 -2.14 3.05
N PRO A 226 -44.18 -1.48 3.13
CA PRO A 226 -44.88 -1.28 4.40
C PRO A 226 -45.28 -2.63 4.97
N ASP A 227 -45.00 -2.81 6.26
CA ASP A 227 -45.36 -4.00 7.03
C ASP A 227 -46.89 -4.12 7.11
N PHE A 228 -47.49 -4.86 6.19
CA PHE A 228 -48.87 -5.25 6.28
C PHE A 228 -49.00 -6.43 7.25
N SER A 229 -48.75 -6.20 8.54
CA SER A 229 -49.19 -7.09 9.59
C SER A 229 -50.71 -6.94 9.71
N VAL A 230 -51.42 -7.93 9.14
CA VAL A 230 -52.84 -8.09 9.26
C VAL A 230 -53.23 -8.37 10.71
N THR A 231 -54.08 -7.53 11.21
CA THR A 231 -54.87 -7.71 12.43
C THR A 231 -55.78 -8.95 12.34
#